data_5fe1cba3fcfbfe3c1119f20e13630357
#
_entry.id   5fe1cba3fcfbfe3c1119f20e13630357
#
_cell.length_a   1.000
_cell.length_b   1.000
_cell.length_c   1.000
_cell.angle_alpha   90.00
_cell.angle_beta   90.00
_cell.angle_gamma   90.00
#
_symmetry.space_group_name_H-M   'P 1'
#
loop_
_entity.id
_entity.type
_entity.pdbx_description
1 polymer ?
#
loop_
_entity_poly.entity_id
_entity_poly.type
_entity_poly.pdbx_seq_one_letter_code
_entity_poly.pdbx_strand_id
1 'polypeptide(L)'
;ALLRDRMRDLVRNNPHAAKAVAVLVNNIIGAGIMPRAASGDDKLDRKVDALFTRWTADCDADGQLDFYGLQTLICREMVEAGEVLVRRRLRRSSDGLAVPLQLQVLEADFLDATKSGALGAGRLVQGIEFDPVGKRRAYWLHGEHPGDAWGTLQGGLGSRPVPVTEIAHVYEKQRTQARGVPWGAPVIRSLRDLDDYEVA
;
A
#
# COMPACT_ATOMS: atom_id res chain seq x y z
N ALA A 1 -2.59 -13.26 -5.17
CA ALA A 1 -3.77 -12.89 -5.93
C ALA A 1 -5.03 -13.51 -5.33
N LEU A 2 -5.28 -14.82 -5.44
CA LEU A 2 -6.54 -15.47 -5.11
C LEU A 2 -7.14 -15.12 -3.73
N LEU A 3 -6.33 -15.14 -2.64
CA LEU A 3 -6.84 -14.80 -1.29
C LEU A 3 -7.25 -13.33 -1.21
N ARG A 4 -6.48 -12.45 -1.82
CA ARG A 4 -6.77 -11.01 -1.90
C ARG A 4 -8.07 -10.75 -2.66
N ASP A 5 -8.21 -11.35 -3.83
CA ASP A 5 -9.39 -11.18 -4.67
C ASP A 5 -10.65 -11.67 -3.95
N ARG A 6 -10.56 -12.82 -3.28
CA ARG A 6 -11.66 -13.35 -2.45
C ARG A 6 -11.99 -12.46 -1.27
N MET A 7 -10.98 -11.88 -0.61
CA MET A 7 -11.22 -10.99 0.53
C MET A 7 -11.86 -9.67 0.07
N ARG A 8 -11.40 -9.09 -1.02
CA ARG A 8 -12.00 -7.88 -1.61
C ARG A 8 -13.45 -8.12 -2.07
N ASP A 9 -13.71 -9.28 -2.69
CA ASP A 9 -15.05 -9.68 -3.08
C ASP A 9 -15.96 -9.81 -1.84
N LEU A 10 -15.47 -10.48 -0.80
CA LEU A 10 -16.20 -10.63 0.47
C LEU A 10 -16.49 -9.28 1.13
N VAL A 11 -15.50 -8.38 1.23
CA VAL A 11 -15.70 -7.04 1.82
C VAL A 11 -16.69 -6.20 1.02
N ARG A 12 -16.76 -6.39 -0.30
CA ARG A 12 -17.69 -5.65 -1.17
C ARG A 12 -19.13 -6.15 -1.02
N ASN A 13 -19.32 -7.46 -0.85
CA ASN A 13 -20.63 -8.09 -0.98
C ASN A 13 -21.21 -8.58 0.36
N ASN A 14 -20.39 -8.72 1.42
CA ASN A 14 -20.84 -9.20 2.72
C ASN A 14 -20.79 -8.09 3.78
N PRO A 15 -21.91 -7.70 4.41
CA PRO A 15 -21.98 -6.58 5.34
C PRO A 15 -21.18 -6.82 6.63
N HIS A 16 -21.04 -8.07 7.08
CA HIS A 16 -20.26 -8.41 8.27
C HIS A 16 -18.76 -8.21 8.01
N ALA A 17 -18.27 -8.64 6.84
CA ALA A 17 -16.87 -8.41 6.42
C ALA A 17 -16.58 -6.92 6.26
N ALA A 18 -17.46 -6.19 5.59
CA ALA A 18 -17.33 -4.73 5.41
C ALA A 18 -17.28 -4.01 6.78
N LYS A 19 -18.17 -4.38 7.70
CA LYS A 19 -18.21 -3.83 9.06
C LYS A 19 -16.95 -4.16 9.84
N ALA A 20 -16.46 -5.40 9.77
CA ALA A 20 -15.26 -5.83 10.47
C ALA A 20 -14.03 -5.03 10.02
N VAL A 21 -13.84 -4.86 8.71
CA VAL A 21 -12.75 -4.05 8.15
C VAL A 21 -12.88 -2.59 8.61
N ALA A 22 -14.06 -2.00 8.51
CA ALA A 22 -14.29 -0.61 8.94
C ALA A 22 -13.96 -0.41 10.43
N VAL A 23 -14.38 -1.33 11.29
CA VAL A 23 -14.11 -1.30 12.74
C VAL A 23 -12.60 -1.40 13.00
N LEU A 24 -11.91 -2.34 12.34
CA LEU A 24 -10.45 -2.49 12.50
C LEU A 24 -9.72 -1.21 12.09
N VAL A 25 -10.00 -0.68 10.92
CA VAL A 25 -9.36 0.54 10.40
C VAL A 25 -9.62 1.73 11.32
N ASN A 26 -10.89 1.93 11.74
CA ASN A 26 -11.26 3.03 12.63
C ASN A 26 -10.60 2.93 14.01
N ASN A 27 -10.41 1.73 14.54
CA ASN A 27 -9.76 1.54 15.85
C ASN A 27 -8.23 1.66 15.76
N ILE A 28 -7.62 1.28 14.64
CA ILE A 28 -6.16 1.36 14.45
C ILE A 28 -5.73 2.79 14.17
N ILE A 29 -6.41 3.48 13.26
CA ILE A 29 -6.03 4.82 12.81
C ILE A 29 -6.73 5.92 13.63
N GLY A 30 -8.01 5.75 13.95
CA GLY A 30 -8.80 6.76 14.65
C GLY A 30 -8.79 8.09 13.92
N ALA A 31 -8.37 9.15 14.59
CA ALA A 31 -8.22 10.50 14.03
C ALA A 31 -6.91 10.68 13.25
N GLY A 32 -6.09 9.63 13.12
CA GLY A 32 -4.79 9.67 12.47
C GLY A 32 -3.61 9.64 13.44
N ILE A 33 -2.51 9.04 12.99
CA ILE A 33 -1.25 8.98 13.74
C ILE A 33 -0.47 10.26 13.47
N MET A 34 -0.34 11.11 14.48
CA MET A 34 0.32 12.42 14.41
C MET A 34 1.74 12.34 14.96
N PRO A 35 2.79 12.38 14.12
CA PRO A 35 4.16 12.52 14.60
C PRO A 35 4.38 13.93 15.18
N ARG A 36 5.36 14.03 16.09
CA ARG A 36 5.84 15.29 16.65
C ARG A 36 7.35 15.33 16.57
N ALA A 37 7.89 16.49 16.28
CA ALA A 37 9.32 16.71 16.31
C ALA A 37 9.84 16.65 17.77
N ALA A 38 11.00 16.07 17.96
CA ALA A 38 11.65 15.91 19.28
C ALA A 38 13.17 15.99 19.13
N SER A 39 13.68 17.13 18.62
CA SER A 39 15.11 17.37 18.41
C SER A 39 15.84 17.83 19.69
N GLY A 40 15.09 18.29 20.70
CA GLY A 40 15.64 18.95 21.89
C GLY A 40 15.78 20.47 21.75
N ASP A 41 15.44 21.04 20.59
CA ASP A 41 15.34 22.48 20.34
C ASP A 41 13.89 22.84 20.03
N ASP A 42 13.19 23.43 20.98
CA ASP A 42 11.79 23.82 20.85
C ASP A 42 11.50 24.74 19.65
N LYS A 43 12.47 25.56 19.26
CA LYS A 43 12.32 26.47 18.13
C LYS A 43 12.39 25.72 16.79
N LEU A 44 13.28 24.73 16.71
CA LEU A 44 13.38 23.84 15.56
C LEU A 44 12.15 22.94 15.48
N ASP A 45 11.74 22.35 16.59
CA ASP A 45 10.59 21.44 16.66
C ASP A 45 9.30 22.12 16.19
N ARG A 46 9.03 23.35 16.65
CA ARG A 46 7.89 24.15 16.14
C ARG A 46 7.95 24.42 14.64
N LYS A 47 9.14 24.64 14.08
CA LYS A 47 9.29 24.84 12.62
C LYS A 47 9.02 23.56 11.85
N VAL A 48 9.54 22.42 12.33
CA VAL A 48 9.32 21.11 11.71
C VAL A 48 7.86 20.72 11.78
N ASP A 49 7.21 20.87 12.93
CA ASP A 49 5.77 20.59 13.09
C ASP A 49 4.89 21.48 12.19
N ALA A 50 5.24 22.76 12.05
CA ALA A 50 4.54 23.66 11.15
C ALA A 50 4.70 23.28 9.66
N LEU A 51 5.89 22.86 9.24
CA LEU A 51 6.13 22.35 7.90
C LEU A 51 5.40 21.04 7.66
N PHE A 52 5.41 20.14 8.64
CA PHE A 52 4.68 18.88 8.59
C PHE A 52 3.18 19.12 8.43
N THR A 53 2.60 20.03 9.24
CA THR A 53 1.17 20.39 9.15
C THR A 53 0.80 20.92 7.77
N ARG A 54 1.66 21.71 7.14
CA ARG A 54 1.43 22.18 5.77
C ARG A 54 1.54 21.06 4.75
N TRP A 55 2.53 20.17 4.92
CA TRP A 55 2.74 19.04 4.05
C TRP A 55 1.60 18.02 4.10
N THR A 56 0.96 17.82 5.27
CA THR A 56 -0.14 16.84 5.41
C THR A 56 -1.32 17.12 4.50
N ALA A 57 -1.57 18.37 4.11
CA ALA A 57 -2.66 18.74 3.22
C ALA A 57 -2.39 18.38 1.74
N ASP A 58 -1.12 18.43 1.31
CA ASP A 58 -0.72 18.28 -0.09
C ASP A 58 0.14 17.02 -0.34
N CYS A 59 0.18 16.10 0.62
CA CYS A 59 1.09 14.96 0.59
C CYS A 59 0.67 13.84 -0.35
N ASP A 60 -0.59 13.81 -0.80
CA ASP A 60 -1.08 12.79 -1.72
C ASP A 60 -0.67 13.10 -3.16
N ALA A 61 -0.04 12.13 -3.83
CA ALA A 61 0.34 12.25 -5.24
C ALA A 61 -0.84 12.23 -6.19
N ASP A 62 -1.98 11.67 -5.76
CA ASP A 62 -3.24 11.65 -6.49
C ASP A 62 -4.10 12.90 -6.21
N GLY A 63 -3.80 13.62 -5.12
CA GLY A 63 -4.46 14.86 -4.75
C GLY A 63 -5.90 14.70 -4.22
N GLN A 64 -6.26 13.50 -3.77
CA GLN A 64 -7.61 13.19 -3.27
C GLN A 64 -7.69 13.18 -1.74
N LEU A 65 -6.60 12.84 -1.07
CA LEU A 65 -6.56 12.63 0.37
C LEU A 65 -5.51 13.50 1.05
N ASP A 66 -5.73 13.81 2.31
CA ASP A 66 -4.70 14.31 3.21
C ASP A 66 -3.88 13.15 3.79
N PHE A 67 -2.88 13.47 4.61
CA PHE A 67 -2.02 12.46 5.24
C PHE A 67 -2.79 11.45 6.10
N TYR A 68 -3.86 11.86 6.74
CA TYR A 68 -4.66 11.01 7.61
C TYR A 68 -5.60 10.10 6.81
N GLY A 69 -6.12 10.62 5.70
CA GLY A 69 -6.83 9.81 4.71
C GLY A 69 -5.93 8.75 4.07
N LEU A 70 -4.67 9.09 3.76
CA LEU A 70 -3.68 8.11 3.27
C LEU A 70 -3.39 7.02 4.31
N GLN A 71 -3.28 7.35 5.60
CA GLN A 71 -3.10 6.35 6.66
C GLN A 71 -4.28 5.39 6.72
N THR A 72 -5.49 5.91 6.61
CA THR A 72 -6.73 5.12 6.58
C THR A 72 -6.74 4.17 5.38
N LEU A 73 -6.39 4.66 4.18
CA LEU A 73 -6.29 3.86 2.97
C LEU A 73 -5.23 2.76 3.09
N ILE A 74 -4.03 3.10 3.59
CA ILE A 74 -2.94 2.15 3.81
C ILE A 74 -3.36 1.04 4.78
N CYS A 75 -4.00 1.40 5.90
CA CYS A 75 -4.48 0.43 6.88
C CYS A 75 -5.54 -0.48 6.28
N ARG A 76 -6.48 0.09 5.52
CA ARG A 76 -7.52 -0.67 4.83
C ARG A 76 -6.94 -1.69 3.87
N GLU A 77 -6.00 -1.29 3.02
CA GLU A 77 -5.30 -2.18 2.09
C GLU A 77 -4.53 -3.30 2.80
N MET A 78 -3.90 -3.00 3.96
CA MET A 78 -3.25 -4.03 4.78
C MET A 78 -4.25 -5.09 5.26
N VAL A 79 -5.43 -4.68 5.70
CA VAL A 79 -6.47 -5.59 6.20
C VAL A 79 -7.08 -6.41 5.06
N GLU A 80 -7.47 -5.75 3.97
CA GLU A 80 -8.18 -6.36 2.84
C GLU A 80 -7.26 -7.14 1.89
N ALA A 81 -6.15 -6.52 1.48
CA ALA A 81 -5.22 -7.10 0.51
C ALA A 81 -4.01 -7.79 1.15
N GLY A 82 -3.76 -7.51 2.44
CA GLY A 82 -2.63 -8.03 3.20
C GLY A 82 -1.34 -7.24 3.04
N GLU A 83 -1.26 -6.36 2.05
CA GLU A 83 -0.09 -5.55 1.76
C GLU A 83 -0.46 -4.34 0.92
N VAL A 84 0.36 -3.30 1.02
CA VAL A 84 0.26 -2.06 0.24
C VAL A 84 1.64 -1.50 -0.03
N LEU A 85 1.81 -0.82 -1.16
CA LEU A 85 3.04 -0.14 -1.52
C LEU A 85 2.83 1.37 -1.40
N VAL A 86 3.70 2.04 -0.66
CA VAL A 86 3.70 3.50 -0.58
C VAL A 86 4.95 4.01 -1.26
N ARG A 87 4.79 4.66 -2.40
CA ARG A 87 5.90 5.21 -3.17
C ARG A 87 6.13 6.67 -2.83
N ARG A 88 7.38 7.02 -2.52
CA ARG A 88 7.83 8.39 -2.35
C ARG A 88 8.01 9.05 -3.72
N ARG A 89 7.33 10.15 -3.95
CA ARG A 89 7.39 10.94 -5.18
C ARG A 89 8.08 12.26 -4.88
N LEU A 90 9.36 12.33 -5.17
CA LEU A 90 10.07 13.60 -5.11
C LEU A 90 9.55 14.53 -6.20
N ARG A 91 9.24 15.76 -5.82
CA ARG A 91 8.71 16.81 -6.68
C ARG A 91 9.77 17.88 -6.91
N ARG A 92 9.57 18.71 -7.92
CA ARG A 92 10.45 19.86 -8.19
C ARG A 92 10.06 21.00 -7.28
N SER A 93 11.03 21.84 -6.94
CA SER A 93 10.75 23.07 -6.19
C SER A 93 9.79 24.02 -6.92
N SER A 94 9.73 23.92 -8.27
CA SER A 94 8.79 24.67 -9.11
C SER A 94 7.34 24.24 -8.99
N ASP A 95 7.06 23.07 -8.39
CA ASP A 95 5.70 22.54 -8.28
C ASP A 95 4.88 23.21 -7.15
N GLY A 96 5.48 24.19 -6.44
CA GLY A 96 4.80 25.05 -5.47
C GLY A 96 4.44 24.38 -4.13
N LEU A 97 4.89 23.15 -3.89
CA LEU A 97 4.63 22.42 -2.66
C LEU A 97 5.48 22.95 -1.50
N ALA A 98 4.91 23.01 -0.30
CA ALA A 98 5.63 23.41 0.92
C ALA A 98 6.83 22.51 1.22
N VAL A 99 6.67 21.21 0.96
CA VAL A 99 7.73 20.20 0.96
C VAL A 99 7.64 19.44 -0.36
N PRO A 100 8.73 19.35 -1.16
CA PRO A 100 8.70 18.73 -2.50
C PRO A 100 8.71 17.20 -2.42
N LEU A 101 7.78 16.64 -1.66
CA LEU A 101 7.59 15.22 -1.43
C LEU A 101 6.10 14.91 -1.38
N GLN A 102 5.68 13.95 -2.18
CA GLN A 102 4.35 13.36 -2.10
C GLN A 102 4.43 11.85 -1.95
N LEU A 103 3.36 11.26 -1.45
CA LEU A 103 3.19 9.82 -1.29
C LEU A 103 2.18 9.32 -2.32
N GLN A 104 2.52 8.23 -2.98
CA GLN A 104 1.63 7.52 -3.88
C GLN A 104 1.31 6.17 -3.26
N VAL A 105 0.07 5.95 -2.87
CA VAL A 105 -0.39 4.65 -2.39
C VAL A 105 -0.75 3.80 -3.61
N LEU A 106 -0.21 2.60 -3.65
CA LEU A 106 -0.39 1.65 -4.75
C LEU A 106 -0.86 0.32 -4.18
N GLU A 107 -1.93 -0.21 -4.75
CA GLU A 107 -2.39 -1.56 -4.45
C GLU A 107 -1.32 -2.61 -4.79
N ALA A 108 -1.41 -3.76 -4.14
CA ALA A 108 -0.50 -4.89 -4.39
C ALA A 108 -0.53 -5.38 -5.85
N ASP A 109 -1.56 -5.04 -6.60
CA ASP A 109 -1.75 -5.41 -8.01
C ASP A 109 -0.82 -4.65 -8.96
N PHE A 110 -0.33 -3.48 -8.56
CA PHE A 110 0.72 -2.79 -9.31
C PHE A 110 2.03 -3.57 -9.36
N LEU A 111 2.25 -4.52 -8.44
CA LEU A 111 3.44 -5.34 -8.43
C LEU A 111 3.29 -6.50 -9.42
N ASP A 112 4.19 -6.58 -10.40
CA ASP A 112 4.20 -7.61 -11.44
C ASP A 112 4.57 -8.99 -10.85
N ALA A 113 3.56 -9.66 -10.29
CA ALA A 113 3.73 -10.96 -9.65
C ALA A 113 4.14 -12.09 -10.63
N THR A 114 4.06 -11.86 -11.95
CA THR A 114 4.49 -12.83 -12.96
C THR A 114 6.00 -12.94 -13.03
N LYS A 115 6.71 -11.89 -12.62
CA LYS A 115 8.18 -11.87 -12.63
C LYS A 115 8.74 -12.64 -11.44
N SER A 116 9.27 -13.82 -11.74
CA SER A 116 9.99 -14.67 -10.80
C SER A 116 11.10 -15.43 -11.50
N GLY A 117 12.23 -15.66 -10.84
CA GLY A 117 13.37 -16.39 -11.39
C GLY A 117 14.72 -15.85 -10.95
N ALA A 118 15.79 -16.34 -11.57
CA ALA A 118 17.14 -15.83 -11.37
C ALA A 118 17.31 -14.48 -12.09
N LEU A 119 18.04 -13.56 -11.47
CA LEU A 119 18.40 -12.26 -12.06
C LEU A 119 19.87 -11.97 -11.75
N GLY A 120 20.74 -12.29 -12.68
CA GLY A 120 22.19 -12.27 -12.43
C GLY A 120 22.56 -13.14 -11.23
N ALA A 121 23.30 -12.59 -10.27
CA ALA A 121 23.63 -13.26 -9.00
C ALA A 121 22.51 -13.17 -7.94
N GLY A 122 21.48 -12.37 -8.20
CA GLY A 122 20.31 -12.20 -7.34
C GLY A 122 19.12 -13.03 -7.79
N ARG A 123 17.93 -12.69 -7.26
CA ARG A 123 16.68 -13.38 -7.61
C ARG A 123 15.51 -12.44 -7.67
N LEU A 124 14.52 -12.80 -8.46
CA LEU A 124 13.21 -12.16 -8.53
C LEU A 124 12.15 -13.09 -7.89
N VAL A 125 11.34 -12.56 -7.02
CA VAL A 125 10.25 -13.30 -6.37
C VAL A 125 8.98 -12.46 -6.44
N GLN A 126 8.05 -12.85 -7.30
CA GLN A 126 6.75 -12.18 -7.47
C GLN A 126 6.88 -10.65 -7.61
N GLY A 127 7.76 -10.20 -8.49
CA GLY A 127 8.01 -8.79 -8.76
C GLY A 127 8.93 -8.06 -7.78
N ILE A 128 9.46 -8.74 -6.77
CA ILE A 128 10.43 -8.18 -5.82
C ILE A 128 11.82 -8.70 -6.16
N GLU A 129 12.73 -7.78 -6.44
CA GLU A 129 14.13 -8.08 -6.72
C GLU A 129 14.94 -8.14 -5.43
N PHE A 130 15.70 -9.20 -5.28
CA PHE A 130 16.63 -9.44 -4.17
C PHE A 130 18.06 -9.54 -4.70
N ASP A 131 18.98 -8.97 -3.95
CA ASP A 131 20.41 -9.13 -4.18
C ASP A 131 20.92 -10.55 -3.78
N PRO A 132 22.18 -10.89 -4.03
CA PRO A 132 22.74 -12.20 -3.69
C PRO A 132 22.68 -12.55 -2.19
N VAL A 133 22.67 -11.53 -1.31
CA VAL A 133 22.58 -11.71 0.15
C VAL A 133 21.14 -11.71 0.68
N GLY A 134 20.15 -11.60 -0.23
CA GLY A 134 18.72 -11.65 0.11
C GLY A 134 18.10 -10.32 0.54
N LYS A 135 18.77 -9.20 0.33
CA LYS A 135 18.23 -7.85 0.59
C LYS A 135 17.41 -7.38 -0.61
N ARG A 136 16.28 -6.74 -0.37
CA ARG A 136 15.43 -6.16 -1.42
C ARG A 136 16.16 -5.00 -2.11
N ARG A 137 16.12 -4.97 -3.46
CA ARG A 137 16.72 -3.93 -4.30
C ARG A 137 15.71 -3.08 -5.02
N ALA A 138 14.69 -3.72 -5.61
CA ALA A 138 13.70 -3.04 -6.42
C ALA A 138 12.35 -3.77 -6.40
N TYR A 139 11.33 -3.07 -6.84
CA TYR A 139 9.97 -3.56 -7.07
C TYR A 139 9.60 -3.34 -8.53
N TRP A 140 9.21 -4.41 -9.23
CA TRP A 140 8.76 -4.34 -10.61
C TRP A 140 7.30 -3.93 -10.64
N LEU A 141 7.04 -2.67 -10.96
CA LEU A 141 5.70 -2.08 -10.93
C LEU A 141 5.18 -1.83 -12.34
N HIS A 142 3.90 -2.13 -12.55
CA HIS A 142 3.15 -1.67 -13.71
C HIS A 142 3.00 -0.16 -13.68
N GLY A 143 2.96 0.48 -14.86
CA GLY A 143 2.77 1.93 -14.97
C GLY A 143 1.35 2.37 -14.63
N GLU A 144 0.38 1.48 -14.87
CA GLU A 144 -1.06 1.67 -14.68
C GLU A 144 -1.60 0.46 -13.91
N HIS A 145 -2.76 0.60 -13.28
CA HIS A 145 -3.39 -0.53 -12.59
C HIS A 145 -3.82 -1.61 -13.59
N PRO A 146 -3.47 -2.89 -13.38
CA PRO A 146 -3.81 -3.96 -14.32
C PRO A 146 -5.31 -4.12 -14.57
N GLY A 147 -6.16 -3.72 -13.62
CA GLY A 147 -7.61 -3.75 -13.75
C GLY A 147 -8.19 -2.61 -14.60
N ASP A 148 -7.44 -1.52 -14.81
CA ASP A 148 -7.88 -0.34 -15.58
C ASP A 148 -7.50 -0.42 -17.06
N ALA A 149 -6.96 -1.55 -17.48
CA ALA A 149 -6.35 -1.76 -18.79
C ALA A 149 -7.32 -1.76 -20.00
N TRP A 150 -8.28 -0.85 -20.05
CA TRP A 150 -9.11 -0.62 -21.25
C TRP A 150 -8.29 -0.10 -22.44
N GLY A 151 -7.10 0.44 -22.19
CA GLY A 151 -6.21 0.99 -23.23
C GLY A 151 -5.10 0.05 -23.72
N THR A 152 -4.88 -1.10 -23.10
CA THR A 152 -3.69 -1.95 -23.35
C THR A 152 -3.87 -3.05 -24.39
N LEU A 153 -4.86 -2.96 -25.28
CA LEU A 153 -5.01 -3.88 -26.39
C LEU A 153 -3.84 -3.86 -27.40
N GLN A 154 -2.87 -2.93 -27.28
CA GLN A 154 -1.76 -2.79 -28.23
C GLN A 154 -0.35 -2.93 -27.66
N GLY A 155 -0.16 -3.11 -26.38
CA GLY A 155 1.19 -3.30 -25.83
C GLY A 155 1.11 -3.75 -24.38
N GLY A 156 1.43 -5.00 -24.12
CA GLY A 156 1.30 -5.62 -22.79
C GLY A 156 1.70 -4.70 -21.65
N LEU A 157 1.09 -4.86 -20.49
CA LEU A 157 1.38 -4.15 -19.24
C LEU A 157 2.87 -4.30 -18.88
N GLY A 158 3.70 -3.40 -19.45
CA GLY A 158 5.12 -3.37 -19.15
C GLY A 158 5.33 -2.98 -17.68
N SER A 159 6.12 -3.76 -16.95
CA SER A 159 6.56 -3.39 -15.61
C SER A 159 7.98 -2.85 -15.64
N ARG A 160 8.30 -1.93 -14.72
CA ARG A 160 9.62 -1.30 -14.57
C ARG A 160 10.13 -1.47 -13.14
N PRO A 161 11.43 -1.68 -12.95
CA PRO A 161 12.01 -1.73 -11.62
C PRO A 161 12.01 -0.34 -10.98
N VAL A 162 11.42 -0.23 -9.79
CA VAL A 162 11.47 0.95 -8.94
C VAL A 162 12.36 0.63 -7.75
N PRO A 163 13.38 1.47 -7.45
CA PRO A 163 14.31 1.20 -6.36
C PRO A 163 13.61 1.05 -5.00
N VAL A 164 14.11 0.14 -4.16
CA VAL A 164 13.59 -0.05 -2.80
C VAL A 164 13.61 1.24 -1.97
N THR A 165 14.52 2.16 -2.27
CA THR A 165 14.62 3.45 -1.60
C THR A 165 13.43 4.37 -1.84
N GLU A 166 12.64 4.12 -2.90
CA GLU A 166 11.42 4.87 -3.19
C GLU A 166 10.15 4.21 -2.64
N ILE A 167 10.23 2.95 -2.19
CA ILE A 167 9.05 2.15 -1.82
C ILE A 167 9.10 1.78 -0.34
N ALA A 168 8.04 2.12 0.39
CA ALA A 168 7.70 1.48 1.64
C ALA A 168 6.69 0.36 1.34
N HIS A 169 7.10 -0.89 1.49
CA HIS A 169 6.23 -2.04 1.37
C HIS A 169 5.67 -2.40 2.75
N VAL A 170 4.41 -2.06 2.97
CA VAL A 170 3.74 -2.20 4.27
C VAL A 170 2.92 -3.48 4.27
N TYR A 171 3.25 -4.40 5.17
CA TYR A 171 2.52 -5.65 5.41
C TYR A 171 2.95 -6.27 6.74
N GLU A 172 2.10 -7.13 7.29
CA GLU A 172 2.45 -7.90 8.49
C GLU A 172 3.35 -9.08 8.11
N LYS A 173 4.58 -9.07 8.63
CA LYS A 173 5.54 -10.15 8.41
C LYS A 173 5.41 -11.21 9.50
N GLN A 174 4.62 -12.24 9.25
CA GLN A 174 4.40 -13.36 10.17
C GLN A 174 5.47 -14.46 10.07
N ARG A 175 6.17 -14.54 8.94
CA ARG A 175 7.24 -15.52 8.64
C ARG A 175 8.20 -14.95 7.59
N THR A 176 9.05 -15.76 7.01
CA THR A 176 10.01 -15.35 5.95
C THR A 176 9.36 -15.12 4.58
N GLN A 177 8.10 -14.64 4.55
CA GLN A 177 7.41 -14.34 3.30
C GLN A 177 7.90 -13.04 2.67
N ALA A 178 7.83 -12.98 1.34
CA ALA A 178 8.13 -11.78 0.56
C ALA A 178 6.90 -10.84 0.42
N ARG A 179 5.68 -11.40 0.48
CA ARG A 179 4.39 -10.73 0.24
C ARG A 179 3.48 -10.84 1.47
N GLY A 180 2.58 -9.87 1.63
CA GLY A 180 1.55 -9.88 2.66
C GLY A 180 0.42 -10.88 2.39
N VAL A 181 -0.35 -11.17 3.44
CA VAL A 181 -1.55 -12.03 3.39
C VAL A 181 -2.70 -11.27 4.03
N PRO A 182 -3.91 -11.24 3.41
CA PRO A 182 -5.08 -10.60 3.98
C PRO A 182 -5.36 -11.07 5.41
N TRP A 183 -5.70 -10.15 6.29
CA TRP A 183 -5.97 -10.49 7.70
C TRP A 183 -7.23 -11.36 7.85
N GLY A 184 -8.20 -11.20 6.95
CA GLY A 184 -9.40 -12.02 6.91
C GLY A 184 -9.22 -13.42 6.32
N ALA A 185 -8.00 -13.77 5.82
CA ALA A 185 -7.77 -15.07 5.18
C ALA A 185 -8.29 -16.28 5.96
N PRO A 186 -8.15 -16.37 7.32
CA PRO A 186 -8.67 -17.49 8.10
C PRO A 186 -10.20 -17.58 8.17
N VAL A 187 -10.91 -16.47 7.99
CA VAL A 187 -12.36 -16.37 8.21
C VAL A 187 -13.19 -16.22 6.93
N ILE A 188 -12.56 -16.14 5.76
CA ILE A 188 -13.25 -15.97 4.47
C ILE A 188 -14.37 -17.02 4.28
N ARG A 189 -14.09 -18.29 4.59
CA ARG A 189 -15.07 -19.37 4.45
C ARG A 189 -16.23 -19.20 5.42
N SER A 190 -15.93 -19.00 6.71
CA SER A 190 -16.97 -18.90 7.74
C SER A 190 -17.89 -17.70 7.53
N LEU A 191 -17.36 -16.57 7.05
CA LEU A 191 -18.19 -15.40 6.72
C LEU A 191 -19.07 -15.64 5.50
N ARG A 192 -18.60 -16.41 4.53
CA ARG A 192 -19.41 -16.78 3.37
C ARG A 192 -20.51 -17.76 3.76
N ASP A 193 -20.18 -18.80 4.55
CA ASP A 193 -21.16 -19.77 5.03
C ASP A 193 -22.24 -19.09 5.90
N LEU A 194 -21.87 -18.05 6.67
CA LEU A 194 -22.82 -17.25 7.45
C LEU A 194 -23.77 -16.46 6.54
N ASP A 195 -23.26 -15.83 5.49
CA ASP A 195 -24.04 -15.08 4.51
C ASP A 195 -25.05 -16.01 3.81
N ASP A 196 -24.59 -17.18 3.35
CA ASP A 196 -25.45 -18.20 2.74
C ASP A 196 -26.55 -18.69 3.70
N TYR A 197 -26.27 -18.79 5.01
CA TYR A 197 -27.25 -19.17 6.03
C TYR A 197 -28.28 -18.06 6.32
N GLU A 198 -27.89 -16.80 6.30
CA GLU A 198 -28.79 -15.65 6.55
C GLU A 198 -29.75 -15.40 5.36
N VAL A 199 -29.38 -15.82 4.15
CA VAL A 199 -30.20 -15.68 2.93
C VAL A 199 -31.17 -16.87 2.72
N ALA A 200 -30.90 -18.00 3.36
CA ALA A 200 -31.70 -19.23 3.25
C ALA A 200 -32.95 -19.21 4.13
#